data_b1f9c4e1a9a7ab62ba088b2462b113a1
#
_entry.id   b1f9c4e1a9a7ab62ba088b2462b113a1
#
_cell.length_a   1.000
_cell.length_b   1.000
_cell.length_c   1.000
_cell.angle_alpha   90.00
_cell.angle_beta   90.00
_cell.angle_gamma   90.00
#
_symmetry.space_group_name_H-M   'P 1'
#
loop_
_entity.id
_entity.type
_entity.pdbx_description
1 polymer ?
#
loop_
_entity_poly.entity_id
_entity_poly.type
_entity_poly.pdbx_seq_one_letter_code
_entity_poly.pdbx_strand_id
1 'polypeptide(L)'
;TFSIWGLGLIDRNKAPIEERSKWETLGDRQAGENRLEKMVGGLAHKYVMNENTYIRSSLSATYSKDHTVVDQQADDKLIRVGDIRNSRWDFVFNSYLNTKFSPRHTNRTGVTITNLHYDLDYQVSRYFGLNRPMEQISKGDGESTVFSAYSSSVINLNNNWDTSLGVTAQYFTLNNNLSIEPRVALKWKINPKHSLALAYGLHSRREKLDYYFVEKVVNGKNQSNR
;
A
#
# COMPACT_ATOMS: atom_id res chain seq x y z
N THR A 1 24.70 -7.99 12.57
CA THR A 1 23.95 -9.13 12.02
C THR A 1 23.31 -8.73 10.72
N PHE A 2 23.44 -9.57 9.69
CA PHE A 2 22.77 -9.42 8.40
C PHE A 2 21.68 -10.46 8.23
N SER A 3 20.63 -10.13 7.52
CA SER A 3 19.59 -11.05 7.08
C SER A 3 19.15 -10.74 5.66
N ILE A 4 18.95 -11.79 4.85
CA ILE A 4 18.43 -11.70 3.48
C ILE A 4 17.17 -12.55 3.43
N TRP A 5 16.16 -12.07 2.71
CA TRP A 5 14.90 -12.77 2.55
C TRP A 5 14.28 -12.46 1.18
N GLY A 6 13.43 -13.33 0.72
CA GLY A 6 12.71 -13.14 -0.53
C GLY A 6 11.53 -14.09 -0.67
N LEU A 7 10.52 -13.67 -1.41
CA LEU A 7 9.33 -14.44 -1.74
C LEU A 7 8.84 -14.04 -3.12
N GLY A 8 8.31 -14.99 -3.88
CA GLY A 8 7.67 -14.77 -5.18
C GLY A 8 6.36 -15.54 -5.29
N LEU A 9 5.41 -14.95 -6.01
CA LEU A 9 4.13 -15.54 -6.36
C LEU A 9 3.84 -15.26 -7.82
N ILE A 10 3.45 -16.29 -8.57
CA ILE A 10 2.88 -16.17 -9.89
C ILE A 10 1.55 -16.92 -9.85
N ASP A 11 0.49 -16.23 -10.20
CA ASP A 11 -0.86 -16.78 -10.24
C ASP A 11 -1.53 -16.43 -11.56
N ARG A 12 -2.32 -17.36 -12.07
CA ARG A 12 -3.12 -17.18 -13.27
C ARG A 12 -4.49 -17.81 -13.07
N ASN A 13 -5.48 -16.96 -12.99
CA ASN A 13 -6.86 -17.37 -12.83
C ASN A 13 -7.64 -17.09 -14.12
N LYS A 14 -8.48 -18.05 -14.51
CA LYS A 14 -9.37 -17.93 -15.67
C LYS A 14 -10.78 -18.26 -15.23
N ALA A 15 -11.69 -17.34 -15.49
CA ALA A 15 -13.12 -17.54 -15.34
C ALA A 15 -13.69 -17.74 -16.75
N PRO A 16 -14.13 -18.95 -17.13
CA PRO A 16 -14.78 -19.19 -18.42
C PRO A 16 -16.18 -18.59 -18.41
N ILE A 17 -16.74 -18.42 -19.60
CA ILE A 17 -18.16 -18.09 -19.78
C ILE A 17 -19.01 -19.26 -19.30
N GLU A 18 -20.10 -18.96 -18.62
CA GLU A 18 -21.11 -19.96 -18.25
C GLU A 18 -21.87 -20.49 -19.46
N GLU A 19 -22.46 -21.66 -19.33
CA GLU A 19 -23.37 -22.23 -20.36
C GLU A 19 -24.55 -21.28 -20.60
N ARG A 20 -24.94 -21.08 -21.87
CA ARG A 20 -26.03 -20.16 -22.23
C ARG A 20 -27.34 -20.39 -21.46
N SER A 21 -27.62 -21.64 -21.11
CA SER A 21 -28.80 -22.02 -20.32
C SER A 21 -28.80 -21.49 -18.88
N LYS A 22 -27.63 -21.08 -18.37
CA LYS A 22 -27.42 -20.59 -17.01
C LYS A 22 -27.24 -19.07 -16.95
N TRP A 23 -27.39 -18.37 -18.07
CA TRP A 23 -27.19 -16.93 -18.09
C TRP A 23 -28.32 -16.18 -17.40
N GLU A 24 -28.04 -15.58 -16.26
CA GLU A 24 -28.96 -14.74 -15.52
C GLU A 24 -28.43 -13.28 -15.46
N THR A 25 -27.12 -13.12 -15.43
CA THR A 25 -26.46 -11.82 -15.29
C THR A 25 -25.51 -11.53 -16.45
N LEU A 26 -25.04 -10.28 -16.54
CA LEU A 26 -24.01 -9.90 -17.51
C LEU A 26 -22.71 -10.65 -17.27
N GLY A 27 -22.38 -10.95 -16.00
CA GLY A 27 -21.16 -11.66 -15.61
C GLY A 27 -21.09 -13.08 -16.21
N ASP A 28 -22.23 -13.76 -16.35
CA ASP A 28 -22.29 -15.14 -16.88
C ASP A 28 -21.89 -15.21 -18.36
N ARG A 29 -21.94 -14.07 -19.06
CA ARG A 29 -21.54 -13.90 -20.45
C ARG A 29 -20.11 -13.40 -20.63
N GLN A 30 -19.35 -13.29 -19.54
CA GLN A 30 -17.99 -12.76 -19.54
C GLN A 30 -16.97 -13.84 -19.25
N ALA A 31 -15.90 -13.86 -20.04
CA ALA A 31 -14.68 -14.58 -19.72
C ALA A 31 -13.70 -13.61 -19.08
N GLY A 32 -13.14 -14.00 -17.96
CA GLY A 32 -12.10 -13.25 -17.28
C GLY A 32 -10.78 -14.01 -17.27
N GLU A 33 -9.68 -13.32 -17.51
CA GLU A 33 -8.34 -13.83 -17.24
C GLU A 33 -7.61 -12.80 -16.37
N ASN A 34 -7.13 -13.25 -15.22
CA ASN A 34 -6.25 -12.47 -14.36
C ASN A 34 -4.90 -13.16 -14.27
N ARG A 35 -3.83 -12.39 -14.46
CA ARG A 35 -2.46 -12.81 -14.29
C ARG A 35 -1.78 -11.91 -13.28
N LEU A 36 -1.35 -12.50 -12.18
CA LEU A 36 -0.70 -11.82 -11.08
C LEU A 36 0.72 -12.32 -10.92
N GLU A 37 1.67 -11.40 -10.90
CA GLU A 37 3.07 -11.67 -10.60
C GLU A 37 3.48 -10.76 -9.44
N LYS A 38 4.00 -11.32 -8.35
CA LYS A 38 4.50 -10.56 -7.20
C LYS A 38 5.82 -11.14 -6.74
N MET A 39 6.79 -10.28 -6.51
CA MET A 39 8.07 -10.63 -5.93
C MET A 39 8.43 -9.59 -4.88
N VAL A 40 9.06 -10.04 -3.82
CA VAL A 40 9.60 -9.17 -2.78
C VAL A 40 10.91 -9.75 -2.30
N GLY A 41 11.90 -8.90 -2.11
CA GLY A 41 13.18 -9.30 -1.55
C GLY A 41 13.81 -8.16 -0.78
N GLY A 42 14.68 -8.50 0.15
CA GLY A 42 15.31 -7.48 0.96
C GLY A 42 16.52 -7.97 1.74
N LEU A 43 17.27 -6.99 2.16
CA LEU A 43 18.44 -7.10 3.01
C LEU A 43 18.22 -6.24 4.24
N ALA A 44 18.54 -6.76 5.41
CA ALA A 44 18.52 -5.97 6.64
C ALA A 44 19.84 -6.15 7.40
N HIS A 45 20.28 -5.07 8.00
CA HIS A 45 21.47 -5.01 8.86
C HIS A 45 21.12 -4.41 10.22
N LYS A 46 21.55 -5.09 11.28
CA LYS A 46 21.49 -4.58 12.65
C LYS A 46 22.90 -4.38 13.18
N TYR A 47 23.18 -3.16 13.57
CA TYR A 47 24.43 -2.75 14.23
C TYR A 47 24.15 -2.34 15.66
N VAL A 48 24.78 -2.99 16.62
CA VAL A 48 24.69 -2.66 18.04
C VAL A 48 25.82 -1.68 18.36
N MET A 49 25.44 -0.47 18.73
CA MET A 49 26.39 0.61 19.04
C MET A 49 26.91 0.47 20.49
N ASN A 50 26.01 0.13 21.40
CA ASN A 50 26.30 -0.16 22.82
C ASN A 50 25.16 -0.98 23.42
N GLU A 51 25.22 -1.28 24.72
CA GLU A 51 24.23 -2.09 25.46
C GLU A 51 22.80 -1.53 25.39
N ASN A 52 22.65 -0.23 25.20
CA ASN A 52 21.37 0.47 25.21
C ASN A 52 20.90 0.94 23.82
N THR A 53 21.77 0.87 22.80
CA THR A 53 21.49 1.52 21.51
C THR A 53 21.88 0.63 20.34
N TYR A 54 20.96 0.45 19.41
CA TYR A 54 21.24 -0.17 18.12
C TYR A 54 20.56 0.56 16.98
N ILE A 55 21.17 0.50 15.82
CA ILE A 55 20.58 0.91 14.56
C ILE A 55 20.18 -0.32 13.75
N ARG A 56 19.03 -0.28 13.11
CA ARG A 56 18.63 -1.27 12.13
C ARG A 56 18.26 -0.57 10.85
N SER A 57 18.91 -1.00 9.78
CA SER A 57 18.64 -0.51 8.42
C SER A 57 18.21 -1.67 7.54
N SER A 58 17.30 -1.42 6.61
CA SER A 58 16.87 -2.40 5.62
C SER A 58 16.65 -1.73 4.27
N LEU A 59 16.94 -2.49 3.23
CA LEU A 59 16.66 -2.16 1.85
C LEU A 59 15.83 -3.30 1.28
N SER A 60 14.70 -2.99 0.66
CA SER A 60 13.84 -3.98 0.02
C SER A 60 13.30 -3.48 -1.31
N ALA A 61 13.03 -4.42 -2.20
CA ALA A 61 12.36 -4.17 -3.46
C ALA A 61 11.13 -5.07 -3.56
N THR A 62 10.02 -4.51 -4.03
CA THR A 62 8.79 -5.23 -4.33
C THR A 62 8.42 -5.00 -5.78
N TYR A 63 8.16 -6.07 -6.51
CA TYR A 63 7.58 -6.05 -7.83
C TYR A 63 6.16 -6.57 -7.79
N SER A 64 5.24 -5.90 -8.48
CA SER A 64 3.87 -6.36 -8.66
C SER A 64 3.44 -6.07 -10.08
N LYS A 65 2.94 -7.08 -10.79
CA LYS A 65 2.27 -6.95 -12.08
C LYS A 65 0.92 -7.62 -12.01
N ASP A 66 -0.10 -6.89 -12.41
CA ASP A 66 -1.47 -7.36 -12.49
C ASP A 66 -2.00 -7.05 -13.88
N HIS A 67 -2.44 -8.08 -14.59
CA HIS A 67 -3.07 -7.95 -15.89
C HIS A 67 -4.40 -8.68 -15.90
N THR A 68 -5.46 -7.93 -15.89
CA THR A 68 -6.84 -8.44 -15.95
C THR A 68 -7.46 -8.12 -17.28
N VAL A 69 -7.98 -9.16 -17.92
CA VAL A 69 -8.65 -9.08 -19.20
C VAL A 69 -10.08 -9.58 -19.03
N VAL A 70 -11.03 -8.86 -19.59
CA VAL A 70 -12.44 -9.25 -19.59
C VAL A 70 -12.95 -9.22 -21.02
N ASP A 71 -13.42 -10.36 -21.50
CA ASP A 71 -14.05 -10.53 -22.80
C ASP A 71 -15.52 -10.89 -22.61
N GLN A 72 -16.41 -10.31 -23.38
CA GLN A 72 -17.83 -10.58 -23.33
C GLN A 72 -18.29 -11.25 -24.61
N GLN A 73 -19.15 -12.27 -24.49
CA GLN A 73 -19.73 -12.95 -25.63
C GLN A 73 -20.81 -12.10 -26.28
N ALA A 74 -20.63 -11.88 -27.60
CA ALA A 74 -21.59 -11.29 -28.51
C ALA A 74 -21.82 -12.27 -29.65
N ASP A 75 -23.01 -12.85 -29.68
CA ASP A 75 -23.34 -13.95 -30.58
C ASP A 75 -22.31 -15.10 -30.50
N ASP A 76 -21.51 -15.30 -31.53
CA ASP A 76 -20.45 -16.32 -31.55
C ASP A 76 -19.02 -15.75 -31.42
N LYS A 77 -18.89 -14.48 -31.06
CA LYS A 77 -17.58 -13.81 -30.92
C LYS A 77 -17.34 -13.30 -29.50
N LEU A 78 -16.10 -13.32 -29.11
CA LEU A 78 -15.63 -12.64 -27.88
C LEU A 78 -15.17 -11.24 -28.24
N ILE A 79 -15.68 -10.26 -27.51
CA ILE A 79 -15.32 -8.85 -27.65
C ILE A 79 -14.67 -8.39 -26.36
N ARG A 80 -13.48 -7.78 -26.45
CA ARG A 80 -12.78 -7.18 -25.32
C ARG A 80 -13.60 -6.04 -24.74
N VAL A 81 -13.93 -6.12 -23.44
CA VAL A 81 -14.67 -5.10 -22.70
C VAL A 81 -13.89 -4.57 -21.51
N GLY A 82 -12.77 -5.17 -21.16
CA GLY A 82 -11.87 -4.71 -20.13
C GLY A 82 -10.43 -5.16 -20.38
N ASP A 83 -9.48 -4.24 -20.21
CA ASP A 83 -8.03 -4.51 -20.24
C ASP A 83 -7.38 -3.62 -19.20
N ILE A 84 -6.92 -4.22 -18.10
CA ILE A 84 -6.37 -3.54 -16.94
C ILE A 84 -4.95 -4.05 -16.76
N ARG A 85 -3.98 -3.16 -16.92
CA ARG A 85 -2.55 -3.47 -16.77
C ARG A 85 -1.95 -2.55 -15.73
N ASN A 86 -1.45 -3.14 -14.66
CA ASN A 86 -0.76 -2.42 -13.61
C ASN A 86 0.58 -3.09 -13.36
N SER A 87 1.65 -2.35 -13.48
CA SER A 87 2.99 -2.79 -13.14
C SER A 87 3.63 -1.81 -12.16
N ARG A 88 4.27 -2.31 -11.13
CA ARG A 88 4.86 -1.48 -10.10
C ARG A 88 6.12 -2.09 -9.51
N TRP A 89 7.12 -1.23 -9.30
CA TRP A 89 8.28 -1.48 -8.47
C TRP A 89 8.30 -0.51 -7.31
N ASP A 90 8.46 -1.01 -6.11
CA ASP A 90 8.65 -0.20 -4.92
C ASP A 90 10.01 -0.51 -4.33
N PHE A 91 10.86 0.49 -4.17
CA PHE A 91 12.12 0.40 -3.45
C PHE A 91 11.97 1.09 -2.11
N VAL A 92 12.24 0.35 -1.04
CA VAL A 92 12.04 0.86 0.31
C VAL A 92 13.36 0.81 1.08
N PHE A 93 13.83 1.98 1.48
CA PHE A 93 14.87 2.11 2.48
C PHE A 93 14.21 2.46 3.82
N ASN A 94 14.54 1.70 4.85
CA ASN A 94 14.12 1.98 6.23
C ASN A 94 15.34 1.93 7.15
N SER A 95 15.46 2.93 8.01
CA SER A 95 16.49 2.93 9.05
C SER A 95 15.94 3.53 10.33
N TYR A 96 16.21 2.88 11.45
CA TYR A 96 15.84 3.41 12.75
C TYR A 96 16.90 3.14 13.82
N LEU A 97 16.96 4.09 14.73
CA LEU A 97 17.70 4.01 15.97
C LEU A 97 16.74 3.61 17.09
N ASN A 98 17.11 2.61 17.85
CA ASN A 98 16.40 2.21 19.06
C ASN A 98 17.32 2.45 20.26
N THR A 99 16.91 3.32 21.17
CA THR A 99 17.70 3.71 22.33
C THR A 99 16.92 3.49 23.62
N LYS A 100 17.51 2.78 24.55
CA LYS A 100 17.01 2.65 25.90
C LYS A 100 17.70 3.71 26.78
N PHE A 101 17.02 4.84 26.96
CA PHE A 101 17.56 5.96 27.77
C PHE A 101 17.63 5.63 29.26
N SER A 102 16.70 4.77 29.72
CA SER A 102 16.69 4.27 31.08
C SER A 102 15.94 2.94 31.16
N PRO A 103 15.93 2.20 32.28
CA PRO A 103 15.10 1.01 32.46
C PRO A 103 13.61 1.26 32.21
N ARG A 104 13.17 2.52 32.29
CA ARG A 104 11.77 2.92 32.14
C ARG A 104 11.47 3.68 30.85
N HIS A 105 12.48 4.02 30.02
CA HIS A 105 12.29 4.81 28.82
C HIS A 105 13.04 4.20 27.62
N THR A 106 12.27 3.78 26.62
CA THR A 106 12.80 3.35 25.32
C THR A 106 12.23 4.25 24.23
N ASN A 107 13.08 4.70 23.32
CA ASN A 107 12.68 5.47 22.14
C ASN A 107 13.11 4.75 20.88
N ARG A 108 12.28 4.90 19.84
CA ARG A 108 12.61 4.51 18.48
C ARG A 108 12.35 5.69 17.55
N THR A 109 13.41 6.14 16.89
CA THR A 109 13.36 7.22 15.90
C THR A 109 13.89 6.69 14.58
N GLY A 110 13.20 6.95 13.49
CA GLY A 110 13.59 6.42 12.19
C GLY A 110 13.01 7.16 11.01
N VAL A 111 13.50 6.75 9.85
CA VAL A 111 13.09 7.26 8.55
C VAL A 111 12.77 6.09 7.63
N THR A 112 11.80 6.30 6.74
CA THR A 112 11.47 5.40 5.64
C THR A 112 11.38 6.22 4.37
N ILE A 113 12.07 5.78 3.33
CA ILE A 113 12.00 6.36 1.99
C ILE A 113 11.45 5.25 1.10
N THR A 114 10.32 5.51 0.45
CA THR A 114 9.72 4.60 -0.52
C THR A 114 9.70 5.27 -1.88
N ASN A 115 10.46 4.74 -2.82
CA ASN A 115 10.42 5.15 -4.21
C ASN A 115 9.50 4.19 -4.97
N LEU A 116 8.49 4.76 -5.64
CA LEU A 116 7.43 4.08 -6.37
C LEU A 116 7.66 4.29 -7.87
N HIS A 117 7.88 3.22 -8.62
CA HIS A 117 7.85 3.22 -10.08
C HIS A 117 6.57 2.52 -10.50
N TYR A 118 5.79 3.13 -11.37
CA TYR A 118 4.49 2.62 -11.77
C TYR A 118 4.22 2.83 -13.25
N ASP A 119 3.51 1.88 -13.82
CA ASP A 119 2.94 1.91 -15.16
C ASP A 119 1.52 1.34 -15.05
N LEU A 120 0.53 2.23 -15.22
CA LEU A 120 -0.88 1.99 -14.98
C LEU A 120 -1.64 2.27 -16.28
N ASP A 121 -2.39 1.28 -16.75
CA ASP A 121 -3.26 1.40 -17.93
C ASP A 121 -4.57 0.66 -17.64
N TYR A 122 -5.64 1.42 -17.43
CA TYR A 122 -6.96 0.91 -17.10
C TYR A 122 -7.96 1.33 -18.17
N GLN A 123 -8.35 0.39 -19.00
CA GLN A 123 -9.31 0.59 -20.07
C GLN A 123 -10.49 -0.35 -19.88
N VAL A 124 -11.70 0.17 -19.95
CA VAL A 124 -12.94 -0.61 -19.94
C VAL A 124 -13.98 0.01 -20.85
N SER A 125 -14.85 -0.82 -21.41
CA SER A 125 -16.07 -0.32 -22.01
C SER A 125 -17.06 0.10 -20.92
N ARG A 126 -17.81 1.15 -21.14
CA ARG A 126 -18.76 1.67 -20.16
C ARG A 126 -19.74 0.58 -19.73
N TYR A 127 -19.79 0.31 -18.43
CA TYR A 127 -20.54 -0.79 -17.81
C TYR A 127 -20.18 -2.18 -18.36
N PHE A 128 -18.96 -2.36 -18.87
CA PHE A 128 -18.56 -3.61 -19.55
C PHE A 128 -19.53 -4.03 -20.67
N GLY A 129 -20.07 -3.06 -21.39
CA GLY A 129 -21.10 -3.30 -22.41
C GLY A 129 -20.53 -3.47 -23.82
N LEU A 130 -21.11 -4.40 -24.60
CA LEU A 130 -20.66 -4.78 -25.95
C LEU A 130 -20.65 -3.67 -26.99
N ASN A 131 -21.62 -2.78 -26.95
CA ASN A 131 -21.80 -1.73 -27.96
C ASN A 131 -21.25 -0.37 -27.48
N ARG A 132 -20.25 -0.40 -26.59
CA ARG A 132 -19.61 0.80 -26.06
C ARG A 132 -18.13 0.78 -26.40
N PRO A 133 -17.54 1.91 -26.77
CA PRO A 133 -16.11 1.98 -26.99
C PRO A 133 -15.37 1.71 -25.68
N MET A 134 -14.13 1.23 -25.78
CA MET A 134 -13.21 1.19 -24.66
C MET A 134 -12.86 2.62 -24.26
N GLU A 135 -13.04 2.93 -22.98
CA GLU A 135 -12.74 4.24 -22.40
C GLU A 135 -11.51 4.09 -21.51
N GLN A 136 -10.59 5.04 -21.60
CA GLN A 136 -9.44 5.14 -20.70
C GLN A 136 -9.94 5.70 -19.37
N ILE A 137 -9.92 4.88 -18.32
CA ILE A 137 -10.35 5.30 -16.98
C ILE A 137 -9.20 5.91 -16.19
N SER A 138 -8.02 5.27 -16.29
CA SER A 138 -6.82 5.74 -15.62
C SER A 138 -5.61 5.37 -16.46
N LYS A 139 -4.68 6.30 -16.63
CA LYS A 139 -3.40 6.08 -17.27
C LYS A 139 -2.33 6.93 -16.61
N GLY A 140 -1.22 6.31 -16.28
CA GLY A 140 -0.08 7.03 -15.73
C GLY A 140 1.12 6.14 -15.60
N ASP A 141 2.25 6.68 -15.97
CA ASP A 141 3.57 6.08 -15.79
C ASP A 141 4.49 7.11 -15.12
N GLY A 142 5.52 6.61 -14.46
CA GLY A 142 6.49 7.48 -13.82
C GLY A 142 6.97 6.97 -12.46
N GLU A 143 7.49 7.92 -11.70
CA GLU A 143 7.99 7.67 -10.36
C GLU A 143 7.53 8.71 -9.36
N SER A 144 7.44 8.31 -8.10
CA SER A 144 7.11 9.19 -6.99
C SER A 144 7.74 8.68 -5.72
N THR A 145 8.03 9.57 -4.79
CA THR A 145 8.69 9.21 -3.54
C THR A 145 7.84 9.58 -2.33
N VAL A 146 7.85 8.69 -1.36
CA VAL A 146 7.27 8.94 -0.04
C VAL A 146 8.39 9.00 0.97
N PHE A 147 8.52 10.14 1.64
CA PHE A 147 9.40 10.33 2.78
C PHE A 147 8.59 10.23 4.05
N SER A 148 9.03 9.39 4.98
CA SER A 148 8.43 9.29 6.31
C SER A 148 9.51 9.39 7.37
N ALA A 149 9.24 10.17 8.40
CA ALA A 149 10.08 10.23 9.60
C ALA A 149 9.19 10.04 10.83
N TYR A 150 9.68 9.34 11.82
CA TYR A 150 8.93 9.11 13.04
C TYR A 150 9.81 9.07 14.28
N SER A 151 9.21 9.42 15.40
CA SER A 151 9.79 9.18 16.72
C SER A 151 8.70 8.66 17.65
N SER A 152 9.02 7.62 18.42
CA SER A 152 8.08 7.00 19.35
C SER A 152 8.81 6.61 20.64
N SER A 153 8.28 7.05 21.77
CA SER A 153 8.76 6.75 23.11
C SER A 153 7.76 5.89 23.87
N VAL A 154 8.26 4.88 24.53
CA VAL A 154 7.53 4.09 25.54
C VAL A 154 8.14 4.42 26.90
N ILE A 155 7.32 4.89 27.84
CA ILE A 155 7.77 5.38 29.15
C ILE A 155 6.95 4.68 30.23
N ASN A 156 7.61 3.96 31.13
CA ASN A 156 7.00 3.42 32.32
C ASN A 156 7.07 4.50 33.41
N LEU A 157 5.96 5.21 33.62
CA LEU A 157 5.90 6.31 34.58
C LEU A 157 6.10 5.79 36.00
N ASN A 158 5.46 4.66 36.33
CA ASN A 158 5.63 3.91 37.57
C ASN A 158 5.17 2.47 37.40
N ASN A 159 5.06 1.71 38.47
CA ASN A 159 4.65 0.29 38.41
C ASN A 159 3.24 0.06 37.85
N ASN A 160 2.39 1.09 37.90
CA ASN A 160 0.98 1.03 37.54
C ASN A 160 0.67 1.74 36.22
N TRP A 161 1.54 2.65 35.77
CA TRP A 161 1.25 3.50 34.61
C TRP A 161 2.34 3.41 33.55
N ASP A 162 1.93 3.06 32.34
CA ASP A 162 2.76 3.09 31.12
C ASP A 162 2.18 4.11 30.14
N THR A 163 3.01 4.87 29.46
CA THR A 163 2.58 5.77 28.38
C THR A 163 3.41 5.54 27.12
N SER A 164 2.77 5.74 25.97
CA SER A 164 3.44 5.78 24.68
C SER A 164 3.11 7.08 23.99
N LEU A 165 4.15 7.77 23.52
CA LEU A 165 4.07 9.04 22.80
C LEU A 165 4.76 8.86 21.46
N GLY A 166 4.12 9.31 20.38
CA GLY A 166 4.71 9.20 19.04
C GLY A 166 4.27 10.31 18.12
N VAL A 167 5.08 10.57 17.13
CA VAL A 167 4.75 11.42 16.00
C VAL A 167 5.31 10.78 14.73
N THR A 168 4.53 10.82 13.66
CA THR A 168 4.97 10.48 12.32
C THR A 168 4.71 11.65 11.40
N ALA A 169 5.68 12.02 10.58
CA ALA A 169 5.52 12.96 9.49
C ALA A 169 5.72 12.22 8.17
N GLN A 170 4.87 12.46 7.19
CA GLN A 170 4.95 11.84 5.87
C GLN A 170 4.74 12.89 4.78
N TYR A 171 5.63 12.88 3.79
CA TYR A 171 5.54 13.73 2.61
C TYR A 171 5.50 12.87 1.35
N PHE A 172 4.51 13.12 0.48
CA PHE A 172 4.32 12.41 -0.78
C PHE A 172 4.55 13.35 -1.96
N THR A 173 5.55 13.06 -2.78
CA THR A 173 5.97 13.95 -3.88
C THR A 173 4.97 14.04 -5.03
N LEU A 174 4.13 13.01 -5.24
CA LEU A 174 3.17 12.98 -6.34
C LEU A 174 2.16 14.14 -6.29
N ASN A 175 1.70 14.49 -5.10
CA ASN A 175 0.71 15.55 -4.88
C ASN A 175 1.16 16.60 -3.86
N ASN A 176 2.45 16.60 -3.48
CA ASN A 176 3.04 17.50 -2.51
C ASN A 176 2.32 17.54 -1.15
N ASN A 177 1.69 16.42 -0.77
CA ASN A 177 0.94 16.33 0.48
C ASN A 177 1.88 16.01 1.66
N LEU A 178 1.74 16.79 2.73
CA LEU A 178 2.41 16.58 4.01
C LEU A 178 1.37 16.22 5.06
N SER A 179 1.58 15.11 5.78
CA SER A 179 0.78 14.74 6.95
C SER A 179 1.65 14.68 8.20
N ILE A 180 1.09 15.08 9.35
CA ILE A 180 1.71 14.98 10.67
C ILE A 180 0.72 14.26 11.57
N GLU A 181 1.15 13.15 12.16
CA GLU A 181 0.31 12.21 12.88
C GLU A 181 0.83 12.00 14.31
N PRO A 182 0.40 12.84 15.28
CA PRO A 182 0.67 12.60 16.70
C PRO A 182 -0.15 11.44 17.23
N ARG A 183 0.43 10.69 18.18
CA ARG A 183 -0.19 9.54 18.85
C ARG A 183 0.17 9.54 20.32
N VAL A 184 -0.80 9.21 21.15
CA VAL A 184 -0.61 9.05 22.59
C VAL A 184 -1.40 7.83 23.06
N ALA A 185 -0.81 7.06 23.95
CA ALA A 185 -1.52 6.01 24.65
C ALA A 185 -1.11 6.00 26.12
N LEU A 186 -2.07 5.71 26.98
CA LEU A 186 -1.89 5.59 28.42
C LEU A 186 -2.48 4.25 28.88
N LYS A 187 -1.72 3.49 29.62
CA LYS A 187 -2.16 2.22 30.20
C LYS A 187 -2.03 2.29 31.72
N TRP A 188 -3.15 1.98 32.39
CA TRP A 188 -3.24 1.86 33.83
C TRP A 188 -3.39 0.39 34.24
N LYS A 189 -2.45 -0.13 35.00
CA LYS A 189 -2.51 -1.46 35.64
C LYS A 189 -3.17 -1.28 37.00
N ILE A 190 -4.48 -1.52 37.08
CA ILE A 190 -5.29 -1.34 38.31
C ILE A 190 -4.86 -2.36 39.35
N ASN A 191 -4.69 -3.62 38.94
CA ASN A 191 -4.19 -4.71 39.76
C ASN A 191 -3.60 -5.81 38.83
N PRO A 192 -3.05 -6.91 39.36
CA PRO A 192 -2.45 -7.97 38.52
C PRO A 192 -3.39 -8.61 37.50
N LYS A 193 -4.72 -8.51 37.69
CA LYS A 193 -5.71 -9.13 36.83
C LYS A 193 -6.41 -8.12 35.89
N HIS A 194 -6.33 -6.81 36.17
CA HIS A 194 -7.10 -5.81 35.44
C HIS A 194 -6.22 -4.64 35.00
N SER A 195 -6.37 -4.24 33.74
CA SER A 195 -5.75 -3.02 33.20
C SER A 195 -6.72 -2.29 32.30
N LEU A 196 -6.61 -0.97 32.26
CA LEU A 196 -7.31 -0.08 31.34
C LEU A 196 -6.31 0.58 30.42
N ALA A 197 -6.63 0.71 29.14
CA ALA A 197 -5.82 1.42 28.18
C ALA A 197 -6.70 2.41 27.38
N LEU A 198 -6.17 3.63 27.21
CA LEU A 198 -6.74 4.67 26.38
C LEU A 198 -5.70 5.06 25.33
N ALA A 199 -6.13 5.27 24.09
CA ALA A 199 -5.26 5.73 23.03
C ALA A 199 -6.00 6.76 22.17
N TYR A 200 -5.24 7.76 21.71
CA TYR A 200 -5.68 8.75 20.74
C TYR A 200 -4.57 8.99 19.73
N GLY A 201 -4.94 9.19 18.47
CA GLY A 201 -3.98 9.51 17.41
C GLY A 201 -4.65 9.98 16.15
N LEU A 202 -3.94 10.81 15.42
CA LEU A 202 -4.29 11.16 14.05
C LEU A 202 -3.66 10.15 13.10
N HIS A 203 -4.43 9.74 12.10
CA HIS A 203 -3.99 8.79 11.08
C HIS A 203 -4.39 9.30 9.72
N SER A 204 -3.46 9.31 8.80
CA SER A 204 -3.71 9.52 7.38
C SER A 204 -3.44 8.24 6.59
N ARG A 205 -4.07 8.13 5.43
CA ARG A 205 -3.85 7.05 4.49
C ARG A 205 -3.69 7.63 3.10
N ARG A 206 -2.66 7.19 2.40
CA ARG A 206 -2.56 7.45 0.96
C ARG A 206 -3.61 6.62 0.22
N GLU A 207 -4.22 7.21 -0.78
CA GLU A 207 -5.06 6.47 -1.71
C GLU A 207 -4.21 5.50 -2.57
N LYS A 208 -4.86 4.57 -3.23
CA LYS A 208 -4.23 3.74 -4.25
C LYS A 208 -3.75 4.63 -5.40
N LEU A 209 -2.61 4.29 -6.00
CA LEU A 209 -2.03 5.07 -7.10
C LEU A 209 -3.02 5.26 -8.24
N ASP A 210 -3.82 4.26 -8.57
CA ASP A 210 -4.82 4.30 -9.63
C ASP A 210 -5.76 5.52 -9.50
N TYR A 211 -6.13 5.91 -8.28
CA TYR A 211 -7.04 7.03 -8.05
C TYR A 211 -6.43 8.40 -8.32
N TYR A 212 -5.11 8.54 -8.22
CA TYR A 212 -4.42 9.79 -8.57
C TYR A 212 -4.40 10.04 -10.07
N PHE A 213 -4.54 8.99 -10.88
CA PHE A 213 -4.46 9.03 -12.34
C PHE A 213 -5.82 8.90 -13.03
N VAL A 214 -6.92 8.87 -12.26
CA VAL A 214 -8.27 8.94 -12.83
C VAL A 214 -8.46 10.31 -13.46
N GLU A 215 -8.81 10.34 -14.74
CA GLU A 215 -9.14 11.54 -15.48
C GLU A 215 -10.65 11.61 -15.71
N LYS A 216 -11.22 12.76 -15.41
CA LYS A 216 -12.61 13.07 -15.69
C LYS A 216 -12.72 14.33 -16.50
N VAL A 217 -13.50 14.28 -17.57
CA VAL A 217 -13.82 15.47 -18.36
C VAL A 217 -14.89 16.27 -17.63
N VAL A 218 -14.51 17.45 -17.11
CA VAL A 218 -15.43 18.40 -16.48
C VAL A 218 -15.38 19.70 -17.30
N ASN A 219 -16.54 20.12 -17.83
CA ASN A 219 -16.65 21.32 -18.67
C ASN A 219 -15.68 21.33 -19.87
N GLY A 220 -15.47 20.16 -20.50
CA GLY A 220 -14.58 20.03 -21.66
C GLY A 220 -13.07 20.05 -21.34
N LYS A 221 -12.68 20.01 -20.06
CA LYS A 221 -11.28 19.92 -19.63
C LYS A 221 -11.05 18.63 -18.83
N ASN A 222 -9.95 17.95 -19.11
CA ASN A 222 -9.51 16.80 -18.31
C ASN A 222 -9.05 17.33 -16.95
N GLN A 223 -9.65 16.80 -15.88
CA GLN A 223 -9.23 17.02 -14.49
C GLN A 223 -8.73 15.70 -13.92
N SER A 224 -7.56 15.72 -13.30
CA SER A 224 -7.00 14.60 -12.56
C SER A 224 -6.94 14.92 -11.07
N ASN A 225 -6.86 13.89 -10.24
CA ASN A 225 -6.74 14.00 -8.78
C ASN A 225 -5.28 14.18 -8.29
N ARG A 226 -4.39 14.64 -9.16
CA ARG A 226 -2.97 14.91 -8.80
C ARG A 226 -2.82 16.18 -7.98
#